data_f87bcbea3354c27466dd34a588c4f675
#
_entry.id   f87bcbea3354c27466dd34a588c4f675
#
_cell.length_a   1.000
_cell.length_b   1.000
_cell.length_c   1.000
_cell.angle_alpha   90.00
_cell.angle_beta   90.00
_cell.angle_gamma   90.00
#
_symmetry.space_group_name_H-M   'P 1'
#
loop_
_entity.id
_entity.type
_entity.pdbx_description
1 polymer ?
#
loop_
_entity_poly.entity_id
_entity_poly.type
_entity_poly.pdbx_seq_one_letter_code
_entity_poly.pdbx_strand_id
1 'polypeptide(L)'
;MPVGRVLSREALLNAIAADRAAGRTIAFANGCFDLLHVGHVRYLQAASREADRLVVAINDDESVACLKGPGQPILPGADRAEIVAAVRGVDYVTIFPEMNVTPLLLALKPDVHCKGTDYTIDTVPERETVVGYGGRIAIVGDPKDHSTRDLLSRIRGGGRNGTGGEAPAERRPPGGVQGSPPLKK
;
A
#
# COMPACT_ATOMS: atom_id res chain seq x y z
N MET A 1 9.88 -13.06 10.34
CA MET A 1 8.71 -13.51 9.60
C MET A 1 9.18 -13.99 8.23
N PRO A 2 8.62 -15.07 7.66
CA PRO A 2 8.97 -15.49 6.32
C PRO A 2 8.63 -14.39 5.31
N VAL A 3 9.35 -14.36 4.19
CA VAL A 3 9.06 -13.51 3.03
C VAL A 3 7.77 -14.00 2.38
N GLY A 4 6.95 -13.11 1.86
CA GLY A 4 5.72 -13.44 1.13
C GLY A 4 6.02 -14.33 -0.09
N ARG A 5 5.05 -15.13 -0.49
CA ARG A 5 5.19 -16.09 -1.59
C ARG A 5 4.56 -15.54 -2.85
N VAL A 6 5.32 -15.47 -3.94
CA VAL A 6 4.76 -15.18 -5.27
C VAL A 6 4.17 -16.48 -5.84
N LEU A 7 2.88 -16.47 -6.16
CA LEU A 7 2.11 -17.66 -6.54
C LEU A 7 1.35 -17.42 -7.84
N SER A 8 1.21 -18.48 -8.64
CA SER A 8 0.21 -18.51 -9.71
C SER A 8 -1.20 -18.42 -9.12
N ARG A 9 -2.20 -18.06 -9.94
CA ARG A 9 -3.61 -18.02 -9.49
C ARG A 9 -4.07 -19.35 -8.89
N GLU A 10 -3.73 -20.46 -9.52
CA GLU A 10 -4.10 -21.79 -9.04
C GLU A 10 -3.45 -22.10 -7.67
N ALA A 11 -2.15 -21.86 -7.55
CA ALA A 11 -1.42 -22.07 -6.29
C ALA A 11 -1.94 -21.15 -5.17
N LEU A 12 -2.33 -19.91 -5.50
CA LEU A 12 -2.95 -18.97 -4.57
C LEU A 12 -4.32 -19.47 -4.08
N LEU A 13 -5.18 -19.94 -4.98
CA LEU A 13 -6.49 -20.51 -4.61
C LEU A 13 -6.34 -21.69 -3.65
N ASN A 14 -5.39 -22.59 -3.92
CA ASN A 14 -5.09 -23.73 -3.05
C ASN A 14 -4.56 -23.27 -1.67
N ALA A 15 -3.67 -22.28 -1.63
CA ALA A 15 -3.15 -21.72 -0.38
C ALA A 15 -4.25 -21.08 0.48
N ILE A 16 -5.14 -20.29 -0.16
CA ILE A 16 -6.28 -19.66 0.52
C ILE A 16 -7.28 -20.71 1.03
N ALA A 17 -7.55 -21.76 0.25
CA ALA A 17 -8.42 -22.84 0.71
C ALA A 17 -7.87 -23.52 1.97
N ALA A 18 -6.55 -23.76 2.04
CA ALA A 18 -5.88 -24.31 3.21
C ALA A 18 -5.92 -23.35 4.41
N ASP A 19 -5.71 -22.04 4.18
CA ASP A 19 -5.80 -21.03 5.24
C ASP A 19 -7.23 -20.98 5.83
N ARG A 20 -8.24 -20.99 4.97
CA ARG A 20 -9.65 -21.01 5.42
C ARG A 20 -10.02 -22.27 6.19
N ALA A 21 -9.53 -23.43 5.75
CA ALA A 21 -9.70 -24.68 6.49
C ALA A 21 -9.06 -24.61 7.89
N ALA A 22 -8.04 -23.77 8.06
CA ALA A 22 -7.42 -23.47 9.35
C ALA A 22 -8.09 -22.30 10.11
N GLY A 23 -9.26 -21.82 9.66
CA GLY A 23 -10.02 -20.74 10.28
C GLY A 23 -9.46 -19.34 10.08
N ARG A 24 -8.55 -19.12 9.11
CA ARG A 24 -7.92 -17.83 8.87
C ARG A 24 -8.74 -16.96 7.95
N THR A 25 -8.77 -15.67 8.27
CA THR A 25 -9.37 -14.62 7.45
C THR A 25 -8.36 -14.05 6.45
N ILE A 26 -8.87 -13.53 5.32
CA ILE A 26 -8.08 -13.08 4.17
C ILE A 26 -8.34 -11.61 3.90
N ALA A 27 -7.31 -10.77 3.97
CA ALA A 27 -7.28 -9.43 3.42
C ALA A 27 -6.72 -9.47 1.98
N PHE A 28 -7.22 -8.60 1.14
CA PHE A 28 -6.82 -8.49 -0.26
C PHE A 28 -6.53 -7.04 -0.60
N ALA A 29 -5.38 -6.80 -1.21
CA ALA A 29 -4.97 -5.51 -1.76
C ALA A 29 -4.60 -5.68 -3.24
N ASN A 30 -4.82 -4.67 -4.07
CA ASN A 30 -4.39 -4.71 -5.47
C ASN A 30 -3.83 -3.38 -5.96
N GLY A 31 -2.99 -3.43 -6.99
CA GLY A 31 -2.44 -2.24 -7.63
C GLY A 31 -1.31 -2.55 -8.60
N CYS A 32 -0.81 -1.53 -9.27
CA CYS A 32 0.33 -1.66 -10.18
C CYS A 32 1.66 -1.85 -9.43
N PHE A 33 1.83 -1.20 -8.30
CA PHE A 33 3.04 -1.22 -7.46
C PHE A 33 4.34 -1.00 -8.24
N ASP A 34 4.29 -0.10 -9.23
CA ASP A 34 5.45 0.30 -9.99
C ASP A 34 6.23 1.38 -9.23
N LEU A 35 7.56 1.24 -9.10
CA LEU A 35 8.41 2.06 -8.24
C LEU A 35 7.85 2.20 -6.81
N LEU A 36 8.06 1.17 -6.00
CA LEU A 36 7.61 1.17 -4.61
C LEU A 36 8.17 2.39 -3.84
N HIS A 37 7.29 3.06 -3.11
CA HIS A 37 7.63 4.15 -2.20
C HIS A 37 7.00 3.92 -0.81
N VAL A 38 7.38 4.73 0.16
CA VAL A 38 6.93 4.57 1.56
C VAL A 38 5.41 4.52 1.71
N GLY A 39 4.65 5.25 0.88
CA GLY A 39 3.19 5.18 0.86
C GLY A 39 2.66 3.77 0.56
N HIS A 40 3.26 3.07 -0.41
CA HIS A 40 2.91 1.67 -0.69
C HIS A 40 3.25 0.75 0.50
N VAL A 41 4.41 0.94 1.12
CA VAL A 41 4.81 0.14 2.29
C VAL A 41 3.82 0.30 3.44
N ARG A 42 3.45 1.55 3.78
CA ARG A 42 2.48 1.86 4.84
C ARG A 42 1.09 1.32 4.53
N TYR A 43 0.65 1.46 3.28
CA TYR A 43 -0.61 0.88 2.80
C TYR A 43 -0.65 -0.64 2.99
N LEU A 44 0.37 -1.37 2.52
CA LEU A 44 0.43 -2.83 2.63
C LEU A 44 0.54 -3.30 4.09
N GLN A 45 1.32 -2.58 4.93
CA GLN A 45 1.40 -2.86 6.35
C GLN A 45 0.09 -2.58 7.10
N ALA A 46 -0.68 -1.58 6.69
CA ALA A 46 -2.00 -1.34 7.24
C ALA A 46 -2.99 -2.41 6.78
N ALA A 47 -2.98 -2.79 5.50
CA ALA A 47 -3.80 -3.86 4.95
C ALA A 47 -3.54 -5.22 5.65
N SER A 48 -2.29 -5.52 6.02
CA SER A 48 -1.95 -6.78 6.71
C SER A 48 -2.51 -6.90 8.13
N ARG A 49 -3.02 -5.81 8.70
CA ARG A 49 -3.66 -5.81 10.04
C ARG A 49 -5.16 -6.07 9.98
N GLU A 50 -5.72 -6.10 8.78
CA GLU A 50 -7.17 -6.25 8.56
C GLU A 50 -7.65 -7.71 8.64
N ALA A 51 -6.72 -8.69 8.51
CA ALA A 51 -7.01 -10.12 8.56
C ALA A 51 -5.76 -10.93 8.91
N ASP A 52 -5.90 -12.26 9.03
CA ASP A 52 -4.80 -13.18 9.38
C ASP A 52 -3.79 -13.36 8.24
N ARG A 53 -4.23 -13.17 6.98
CA ARG A 53 -3.40 -13.27 5.77
C ARG A 53 -3.64 -12.10 4.84
N LEU A 54 -2.56 -11.56 4.27
CA LEU A 54 -2.64 -10.55 3.23
C LEU A 54 -2.25 -11.14 1.87
N VAL A 55 -3.17 -11.06 0.93
CA VAL A 55 -2.94 -11.29 -0.51
C VAL A 55 -2.76 -9.95 -1.20
N VAL A 56 -1.71 -9.83 -2.01
CA VAL A 56 -1.50 -8.66 -2.88
C VAL A 56 -1.54 -9.09 -4.34
N ALA A 57 -2.48 -8.54 -5.10
CA ALA A 57 -2.59 -8.76 -6.54
C ALA A 57 -1.96 -7.60 -7.31
N ILE A 58 -1.04 -7.93 -8.21
CA ILE A 58 -0.28 -6.96 -9.01
C ILE A 58 -0.76 -7.05 -10.46
N ASN A 59 -1.11 -5.91 -11.05
CA ASN A 59 -1.39 -5.83 -12.48
C ASN A 59 -0.16 -6.29 -13.28
N ASP A 60 -0.35 -7.09 -14.33
CA ASP A 60 0.72 -7.44 -15.25
C ASP A 60 1.21 -6.21 -16.05
N ASP A 61 2.26 -6.39 -16.85
CA ASP A 61 2.89 -5.27 -17.56
C ASP A 61 1.98 -4.70 -18.64
N GLU A 62 1.20 -5.54 -19.30
CA GLU A 62 0.29 -5.13 -20.35
C GLU A 62 -0.87 -4.30 -19.81
N SER A 63 -1.51 -4.75 -18.74
CA SER A 63 -2.59 -3.99 -18.08
C SER A 63 -2.08 -2.68 -17.48
N VAL A 64 -0.85 -2.65 -16.93
CA VAL A 64 -0.24 -1.39 -16.45
C VAL A 64 0.01 -0.42 -17.61
N ALA A 65 0.54 -0.89 -18.74
CA ALA A 65 0.75 -0.06 -19.92
C ALA A 65 -0.58 0.55 -20.43
N CYS A 66 -1.65 -0.23 -20.45
CA CYS A 66 -2.98 0.25 -20.80
C CYS A 66 -3.53 1.30 -19.80
N LEU A 67 -3.32 1.10 -18.51
CA LEU A 67 -3.84 1.97 -17.46
C LEU A 67 -3.05 3.29 -17.31
N LYS A 68 -1.73 3.25 -17.48
CA LYS A 68 -0.83 4.38 -17.18
C LYS A 68 -0.19 5.02 -18.40
N GLY A 69 -0.27 4.40 -19.56
CA GLY A 69 0.25 4.90 -20.83
C GLY A 69 1.68 4.43 -21.17
N PRO A 70 2.23 4.91 -22.28
CA PRO A 70 3.53 4.48 -22.80
C PRO A 70 4.67 4.68 -21.81
N GLY A 71 5.61 3.73 -21.77
CA GLY A 71 6.77 3.75 -20.89
C GLY A 71 6.46 3.31 -19.45
N GLN A 72 5.30 2.72 -19.22
CA GLN A 72 4.91 2.07 -17.96
C GLN A 72 4.57 0.59 -18.23
N PRO A 73 4.87 -0.31 -17.27
CA PRO A 73 5.57 -0.06 -16.01
C PRO A 73 7.06 0.19 -16.23
N ILE A 74 7.74 0.78 -15.23
CA ILE A 74 9.21 0.93 -15.21
C ILE A 74 9.87 -0.41 -14.85
N LEU A 75 9.30 -1.12 -13.89
CA LEU A 75 9.79 -2.41 -13.43
C LEU A 75 8.91 -3.55 -14.00
N PRO A 76 9.54 -4.64 -14.48
CA PRO A 76 8.81 -5.83 -14.90
C PRO A 76 7.92 -6.39 -13.78
N GLY A 77 6.80 -7.01 -14.14
CA GLY A 77 5.83 -7.58 -13.19
C GLY A 77 6.45 -8.55 -12.19
N ALA A 78 7.41 -9.37 -12.63
CA ALA A 78 8.12 -10.30 -11.77
C ALA A 78 8.91 -9.58 -10.67
N ASP A 79 9.66 -8.53 -11.03
CA ASP A 79 10.45 -7.74 -10.08
C ASP A 79 9.54 -7.01 -9.09
N ARG A 80 8.42 -6.44 -9.59
CA ARG A 80 7.43 -5.78 -8.75
C ARG A 80 6.81 -6.77 -7.74
N ALA A 81 6.54 -7.99 -8.17
CA ALA A 81 6.01 -9.04 -7.31
C ALA A 81 7.01 -9.46 -6.22
N GLU A 82 8.28 -9.62 -6.56
CA GLU A 82 9.34 -9.95 -5.61
C GLU A 82 9.52 -8.84 -4.57
N ILE A 83 9.59 -7.58 -5.00
CA ILE A 83 9.71 -6.42 -4.09
C ILE A 83 8.51 -6.33 -3.14
N VAL A 84 7.30 -6.53 -3.63
CA VAL A 84 6.08 -6.51 -2.80
C VAL A 84 6.08 -7.69 -1.83
N ALA A 85 6.51 -8.88 -2.24
CA ALA A 85 6.60 -10.04 -1.38
C ALA A 85 7.60 -9.84 -0.21
N ALA A 86 8.60 -8.99 -0.38
CA ALA A 86 9.56 -8.63 0.67
C ALA A 86 8.99 -7.64 1.70
N VAL A 87 7.85 -7.03 1.46
CA VAL A 87 7.20 -6.12 2.42
C VAL A 87 6.65 -6.91 3.60
N ARG A 88 7.03 -6.49 4.82
CA ARG A 88 6.54 -7.14 6.04
C ARG A 88 5.02 -7.12 6.12
N GLY A 89 4.44 -8.29 6.38
CA GLY A 89 3.00 -8.48 6.52
C GLY A 89 2.31 -8.96 5.24
N VAL A 90 3.02 -9.03 4.11
CA VAL A 90 2.52 -9.67 2.89
C VAL A 90 2.76 -11.18 2.98
N ASP A 91 1.70 -11.98 2.83
CA ASP A 91 1.79 -13.45 2.84
C ASP A 91 1.85 -14.02 1.42
N TYR A 92 1.03 -13.50 0.52
CA TYR A 92 0.91 -13.99 -0.86
C TYR A 92 0.90 -12.83 -1.85
N VAL A 93 1.58 -13.03 -2.98
CA VAL A 93 1.54 -12.11 -4.12
C VAL A 93 1.13 -12.90 -5.36
N THR A 94 0.31 -12.33 -6.21
CA THR A 94 -0.03 -12.89 -7.52
C THR A 94 -0.06 -11.80 -8.58
N ILE A 95 0.31 -12.13 -9.81
CA ILE A 95 0.18 -11.25 -10.97
C ILE A 95 -1.11 -11.63 -11.71
N PHE A 96 -1.90 -10.65 -12.11
CA PHE A 96 -3.14 -10.87 -12.84
C PHE A 96 -3.19 -10.01 -14.12
N PRO A 97 -3.68 -10.58 -15.24
CA PRO A 97 -3.68 -9.91 -16.55
C PRO A 97 -4.94 -9.09 -16.82
N GLU A 98 -6.00 -9.25 -16.02
CA GLU A 98 -7.28 -8.58 -16.29
C GLU A 98 -7.18 -7.07 -16.02
N MET A 99 -7.91 -6.29 -16.82
CA MET A 99 -7.99 -4.82 -16.69
C MET A 99 -8.60 -4.38 -15.36
N ASN A 100 -9.39 -5.21 -14.71
CA ASN A 100 -9.95 -5.00 -13.38
C ASN A 100 -9.81 -6.26 -12.54
N VAL A 101 -9.87 -6.09 -11.23
CA VAL A 101 -9.60 -7.18 -10.28
C VAL A 101 -10.84 -8.00 -9.91
N THR A 102 -12.00 -7.67 -10.48
CA THR A 102 -13.29 -8.34 -10.17
C THR A 102 -13.26 -9.85 -10.38
N PRO A 103 -12.70 -10.42 -11.48
CA PRO A 103 -12.64 -11.87 -11.65
C PRO A 103 -11.84 -12.56 -10.54
N LEU A 104 -10.76 -11.92 -10.09
CA LEU A 104 -9.92 -12.45 -9.01
C LEU A 104 -10.63 -12.37 -7.66
N LEU A 105 -11.32 -11.26 -7.37
CA LEU A 105 -12.15 -11.11 -6.17
C LEU A 105 -13.26 -12.16 -6.09
N LEU A 106 -13.95 -12.43 -7.19
CA LEU A 106 -14.99 -13.47 -7.23
C LEU A 106 -14.43 -14.88 -7.03
N ALA A 107 -13.22 -15.16 -7.52
CA ALA A 107 -12.55 -16.45 -7.33
C ALA A 107 -12.05 -16.63 -5.89
N LEU A 108 -11.50 -15.59 -5.28
CA LEU A 108 -10.89 -15.64 -3.94
C LEU A 108 -11.88 -15.36 -2.81
N LYS A 109 -12.88 -14.49 -3.05
CA LYS A 109 -13.86 -14.00 -2.07
C LYS A 109 -13.19 -13.61 -0.74
N PRO A 110 -12.21 -12.66 -0.72
CA PRO A 110 -11.55 -12.29 0.51
C PRO A 110 -12.53 -11.68 1.51
N ASP A 111 -12.24 -11.83 2.81
CA ASP A 111 -13.07 -11.27 3.89
C ASP A 111 -12.99 -9.74 3.90
N VAL A 112 -11.83 -9.19 3.51
CA VAL A 112 -11.59 -7.75 3.48
C VAL A 112 -10.90 -7.35 2.19
N HIS A 113 -11.49 -6.40 1.44
CA HIS A 113 -10.82 -5.73 0.32
C HIS A 113 -10.27 -4.38 0.78
N CYS A 114 -8.96 -4.24 0.79
CA CYS A 114 -8.26 -3.04 1.22
C CYS A 114 -8.02 -2.08 0.05
N LYS A 115 -8.29 -0.81 0.24
CA LYS A 115 -7.97 0.29 -0.69
C LYS A 115 -7.25 1.42 0.03
N GLY A 116 -6.45 2.19 -0.72
CA GLY A 116 -5.77 3.36 -0.21
C GLY A 116 -6.70 4.54 0.07
N THR A 117 -6.20 5.55 0.76
CA THR A 117 -6.94 6.74 1.19
C THR A 117 -7.33 7.69 0.05
N ASP A 118 -6.98 7.38 -1.19
CA ASP A 118 -7.51 8.01 -2.40
C ASP A 118 -8.93 7.54 -2.77
N TYR A 119 -9.46 6.55 -2.05
CA TYR A 119 -10.83 6.07 -2.14
C TYR A 119 -11.60 6.37 -0.86
N THR A 120 -12.91 6.43 -0.97
CA THR A 120 -13.86 6.24 0.12
C THR A 120 -14.59 4.93 -0.08
N ILE A 121 -15.24 4.40 0.94
CA ILE A 121 -15.99 3.13 0.83
C ILE A 121 -16.97 3.16 -0.36
N ASP A 122 -17.61 4.30 -0.62
CA ASP A 122 -18.62 4.45 -1.66
C ASP A 122 -18.02 4.64 -3.07
N THR A 123 -16.75 5.05 -3.17
CA THR A 123 -16.07 5.26 -4.46
C THR A 123 -15.24 4.08 -4.93
N VAL A 124 -15.17 3.00 -4.13
CA VAL A 124 -14.46 1.78 -4.54
C VAL A 124 -15.23 1.07 -5.65
N PRO A 125 -14.63 0.91 -6.87
CA PRO A 125 -15.33 0.33 -8.02
C PRO A 125 -15.86 -1.10 -7.77
N GLU A 126 -15.15 -1.88 -6.97
CA GLU A 126 -15.48 -3.26 -6.69
C GLU A 126 -16.42 -3.46 -5.49
N ARG A 127 -16.96 -2.36 -4.92
CA ARG A 127 -17.79 -2.37 -3.70
C ARG A 127 -18.96 -3.36 -3.79
N GLU A 128 -19.74 -3.29 -4.85
CA GLU A 128 -20.90 -4.17 -5.02
C GLU A 128 -20.52 -5.64 -5.10
N THR A 129 -19.42 -5.94 -5.80
CA THR A 129 -18.87 -7.30 -5.89
C THR A 129 -18.47 -7.82 -4.52
N VAL A 130 -17.74 -7.00 -3.73
CA VAL A 130 -17.23 -7.39 -2.41
C VAL A 130 -18.38 -7.64 -1.44
N VAL A 131 -19.33 -6.72 -1.37
CA VAL A 131 -20.54 -6.86 -0.53
C VAL A 131 -21.38 -8.06 -0.97
N GLY A 132 -21.49 -8.30 -2.27
CA GLY A 132 -22.28 -9.38 -2.86
C GLY A 132 -21.85 -10.79 -2.43
N TYR A 133 -20.57 -11.02 -2.12
CA TYR A 133 -20.10 -12.30 -1.57
C TYR A 133 -19.90 -12.28 -0.04
N GLY A 134 -20.31 -11.20 0.65
CA GLY A 134 -20.25 -11.10 2.11
C GLY A 134 -18.93 -10.54 2.67
N GLY A 135 -18.04 -10.01 1.82
CA GLY A 135 -16.83 -9.31 2.23
C GLY A 135 -17.09 -7.86 2.65
N ARG A 136 -16.09 -7.22 3.26
CA ARG A 136 -16.11 -5.79 3.59
C ARG A 136 -14.98 -5.04 2.89
N ILE A 137 -15.14 -3.71 2.79
CA ILE A 137 -14.08 -2.81 2.31
C ILE A 137 -13.41 -2.12 3.49
N ALA A 138 -12.10 -2.01 3.45
CA ALA A 138 -11.32 -1.23 4.39
C ALA A 138 -10.49 -0.18 3.63
N ILE A 139 -10.60 1.08 4.04
CA ILE A 139 -9.75 2.17 3.57
C ILE A 139 -8.58 2.27 4.53
N VAL A 140 -7.37 2.01 4.05
CA VAL A 140 -6.18 1.85 4.90
C VAL A 140 -4.97 2.62 4.36
N GLY A 141 -3.98 2.85 5.22
CA GLY A 141 -2.77 3.60 4.92
C GLY A 141 -2.86 5.06 5.31
N ASP A 142 -1.78 5.79 5.08
CA ASP A 142 -1.70 7.22 5.40
C ASP A 142 -2.35 8.07 4.29
N PRO A 143 -2.68 9.35 4.58
CA PRO A 143 -3.01 10.33 3.55
C PRO A 143 -1.96 10.36 2.44
N LYS A 144 -2.38 10.61 1.20
CA LYS A 144 -1.53 10.48 -0.01
C LYS A 144 -0.53 11.62 -0.13
N ASP A 145 0.60 11.51 0.58
CA ASP A 145 1.73 12.48 0.48
C ASP A 145 2.83 12.02 -0.48
N HIS A 146 2.72 10.82 -1.05
CA HIS A 146 3.73 10.23 -1.93
C HIS A 146 3.09 9.59 -3.16
N SER A 147 3.66 9.83 -4.35
CA SER A 147 3.23 9.17 -5.58
C SER A 147 4.42 8.77 -6.44
N THR A 148 4.26 7.69 -7.22
CA THR A 148 5.22 7.29 -8.26
C THR A 148 5.45 8.44 -9.26
N ARG A 149 4.42 9.24 -9.56
CA ARG A 149 4.51 10.41 -10.46
C ARG A 149 5.48 11.46 -9.91
N ASP A 150 5.44 11.74 -8.60
CA ASP A 150 6.35 12.70 -7.97
C ASP A 150 7.79 12.21 -8.00
N LEU A 151 8.03 10.91 -7.75
CA LEU A 151 9.35 10.30 -7.88
C LEU A 151 9.90 10.43 -9.31
N LEU A 152 9.09 10.09 -10.31
CA LEU A 152 9.48 10.21 -11.72
C LEU A 152 9.73 11.65 -12.12
N SER A 153 8.94 12.60 -11.63
CA SER A 153 9.15 14.03 -11.86
C SER A 153 10.50 14.49 -11.31
N ARG A 154 10.86 14.08 -10.10
CA ARG A 154 12.17 14.39 -9.49
C ARG A 154 13.33 13.79 -10.26
N ILE A 155 13.21 12.54 -10.72
CA ILE A 155 14.24 11.85 -11.51
C ILE A 155 14.43 12.55 -12.86
N ARG A 156 13.33 12.88 -13.57
CA ARG A 156 13.36 13.55 -14.89
C ARG A 156 13.79 15.01 -14.81
N GLY A 157 13.48 15.68 -13.71
CA GLY A 157 13.81 17.11 -13.50
C GLY A 157 15.28 17.38 -13.22
N GLY A 158 16.17 16.36 -13.28
CA GLY A 158 17.62 16.44 -13.06
C GLY A 158 17.96 17.32 -11.86
N GLY A 159 18.35 16.72 -10.75
CA GLY A 159 18.75 17.32 -9.49
C GLY A 159 19.13 18.80 -9.49
N ARG A 160 18.17 19.67 -9.29
CA ARG A 160 18.46 20.94 -8.65
C ARG A 160 18.47 20.67 -7.16
N ASN A 161 19.68 20.46 -6.63
CA ASN A 161 19.92 20.55 -5.20
C ASN A 161 19.51 21.94 -4.74
N GLY A 162 18.27 22.10 -4.31
CA GLY A 162 17.86 23.17 -3.44
C GLY A 162 18.42 22.87 -2.06
N THR A 163 19.63 23.32 -1.78
CA THR A 163 20.13 23.53 -0.42
C THR A 163 19.20 24.54 0.25
N GLY A 164 18.39 24.07 1.13
CA GLY A 164 17.39 24.84 1.89
C GLY A 164 16.74 23.99 2.95
N GLY A 165 17.50 23.12 3.61
CA GLY A 165 17.11 22.53 4.88
C GLY A 165 17.43 23.54 5.98
N GLU A 166 16.48 24.41 6.30
CA GLU A 166 16.50 25.05 7.62
C GLU A 166 16.42 23.93 8.69
N ALA A 167 17.50 23.83 9.46
CA ALA A 167 17.51 23.03 10.66
C ALA A 167 16.37 23.48 11.57
N PRO A 168 15.66 22.57 12.25
CA PRO A 168 14.63 22.96 13.20
C PRO A 168 15.29 23.79 14.29
N ALA A 169 14.81 25.03 14.49
CA ALA A 169 15.26 25.92 15.53
C ALA A 169 15.18 25.21 16.88
N GLU A 170 16.32 25.09 17.54
CA GLU A 170 16.41 24.65 18.94
C GLU A 170 15.49 25.53 19.80
N ARG A 171 14.49 24.90 20.40
CA ARG A 171 13.65 25.56 21.40
C ARG A 171 14.52 25.85 22.64
N ARG A 172 14.87 27.11 22.80
CA ARG A 172 15.46 27.60 24.07
C ARG A 172 14.48 27.29 25.21
N PRO A 173 14.97 26.79 26.36
CA PRO A 173 14.15 26.66 27.55
C PRO A 173 13.74 28.05 28.05
N PRO A 174 12.56 28.21 28.67
CA PRO A 174 12.13 29.50 29.22
C PRO A 174 13.06 29.93 30.34
N GLY A 175 13.63 31.12 30.17
CA GLY A 175 14.54 31.75 31.09
C GLY A 175 13.94 31.98 32.47
N GLY A 176 14.82 31.90 33.46
CA GLY A 176 14.57 31.95 34.88
C GLY A 176 13.79 33.17 35.35
N VAL A 177 13.12 32.91 36.43
CA VAL A 177 12.42 33.83 37.32
C VAL A 177 13.37 34.93 37.81
N GLN A 178 13.11 36.17 37.44
CA GLN A 178 13.77 37.34 38.04
C GLN A 178 13.16 37.63 39.40
N GLY A 179 14.05 37.75 40.37
CA GLY A 179 13.73 37.98 41.77
C GLY A 179 13.02 39.32 42.02
N SER A 180 12.15 39.29 42.99
CA SER A 180 11.47 40.44 43.57
C SER A 180 12.45 41.42 44.27
N PRO A 181 12.26 42.74 44.17
CA PRO A 181 13.05 43.71 44.92
C PRO A 181 12.63 43.78 46.41
N PRO A 182 13.54 44.22 47.34
CA PRO A 182 13.29 44.20 48.75
C PRO A 182 12.37 45.37 49.19
N LEU A 183 11.46 45.06 50.13
CA LEU A 183 10.64 46.03 50.84
C LEU A 183 11.53 47.01 51.64
N LYS A 184 11.36 48.29 51.37
CA LYS A 184 11.83 49.38 52.30
C LYS A 184 10.73 49.63 53.30
N LYS A 185 11.21 49.86 54.53
CA LYS A 185 10.54 50.25 55.79
C LYS A 185 9.24 51.04 55.68
#